data_b3c1f0d618caefc189ffeae320c7d098
#
_entry.id   b3c1f0d618caefc189ffeae320c7d098
#
_cell.length_a   1.000
_cell.length_b   1.000
_cell.length_c   1.000
_cell.angle_alpha   90.00
_cell.angle_beta   90.00
_cell.angle_gamma   90.00
#
_symmetry.space_group_name_H-M   'P 1'
#
loop_
_entity.id
_entity.type
_entity.pdbx_description
1 polymer ?
#
loop_
_entity_poly.entity_id
_entity_poly.type
_entity_poly.pdbx_seq_one_letter_code
_entity_poly.pdbx_strand_id
1 'polypeptide(L)'
;SIFTGLNNFKIYAVDDVRYDEEFGFTNQEVTKLLADYNLQDHFQEAREWYDGYRFGNVEIYCPWDVINYVFDLIDNPKAQPKSYWINSSGNDLVKRFIDKADATTRDEIEQLIAEKMVEKRIRLDLTYDEIDNSIDNIWSVLFTTGYLTQVGCVGDHIYQLVIPNKEVHEVFILQIREWFDRVIESSQASTEKINRGFLEGKADDIQKELTMFLGETISILDTKSRNEEKEIFYHGILLGILKNHAGWAVKSNKESGDGFADILIKPKNPDAGIIIELKYARTFDELDQACARAIQQLKDRRYDEDLRADGRREILAYGIAFCKKRCRVVVE
;
A
#
# COMPACT_ATOMS: atom_id res chain seq x y z
N SER A 1 -18.78 10.01 -25.43
CA SER A 1 -19.96 9.79 -24.57
C SER A 1 -20.30 8.29 -24.53
N ILE A 2 -20.50 7.78 -23.33
CA ILE A 2 -20.89 6.37 -23.09
C ILE A 2 -22.23 6.05 -23.77
N PHE A 3 -23.01 7.07 -24.10
CA PHE A 3 -24.31 6.97 -24.78
C PHE A 3 -24.17 7.36 -26.24
N THR A 4 -23.60 6.49 -27.04
CA THR A 4 -23.51 6.63 -28.50
C THR A 4 -24.88 6.71 -29.10
N GLY A 5 -25.17 7.75 -29.90
CA GLY A 5 -26.40 7.95 -30.66
C GLY A 5 -27.30 9.09 -30.19
N LEU A 6 -27.01 9.74 -29.05
CA LEU A 6 -27.78 10.90 -28.58
C LEU A 6 -26.95 12.16 -28.76
N ASN A 7 -27.06 12.83 -29.90
CA ASN A 7 -26.21 13.97 -30.28
C ASN A 7 -26.67 15.32 -29.76
N ASN A 8 -27.81 15.40 -29.05
CA ASN A 8 -28.44 16.67 -28.69
C ASN A 8 -28.43 16.95 -27.15
N PHE A 9 -27.67 16.23 -26.38
CA PHE A 9 -27.57 16.46 -24.93
C PHE A 9 -26.32 17.25 -24.59
N LYS A 10 -26.47 18.22 -23.70
CA LYS A 10 -25.34 18.82 -22.99
C LYS A 10 -24.93 17.85 -21.88
N ILE A 11 -23.73 17.30 -22.01
CA ILE A 11 -23.14 16.43 -20.99
C ILE A 11 -22.44 17.31 -19.98
N TYR A 12 -22.65 17.05 -18.70
CA TYR A 12 -21.92 17.64 -17.60
C TYR A 12 -20.95 16.60 -17.06
N ALA A 13 -19.72 17.03 -16.85
CA ALA A 13 -18.65 16.20 -16.31
C ALA A 13 -18.36 16.57 -14.86
N VAL A 14 -17.48 15.84 -14.19
CA VAL A 14 -17.12 16.05 -12.77
C VAL A 14 -16.48 17.41 -12.49
N ASP A 15 -16.00 18.11 -13.51
CA ASP A 15 -15.40 19.45 -13.42
C ASP A 15 -16.38 20.58 -13.72
N ASP A 16 -17.62 20.29 -14.14
CA ASP A 16 -18.66 21.29 -14.35
C ASP A 16 -19.19 21.81 -13.00
N VAL A 17 -19.37 23.14 -12.92
CA VAL A 17 -19.92 23.81 -11.71
C VAL A 17 -21.43 23.64 -11.61
N ARG A 18 -22.09 23.35 -12.72
CA ARG A 18 -23.55 23.17 -12.72
C ARG A 18 -23.90 21.80 -12.18
N TYR A 19 -24.69 21.74 -11.12
CA TYR A 19 -25.11 20.53 -10.40
C TYR A 19 -24.00 19.86 -9.58
N ASP A 20 -22.96 20.60 -9.19
CA ASP A 20 -21.83 20.07 -8.43
C ASP A 20 -22.18 19.65 -7.00
N GLU A 21 -23.34 20.05 -6.46
CA GLU A 21 -23.87 19.60 -5.17
C GLU A 21 -24.86 18.42 -5.27
N GLU A 22 -25.26 18.00 -6.48
CA GLU A 22 -26.40 17.10 -6.67
C GLU A 22 -26.01 15.59 -6.72
N PHE A 23 -24.70 15.29 -6.74
CA PHE A 23 -24.23 13.92 -6.95
C PHE A 23 -23.56 13.29 -5.71
N GLY A 24 -23.70 13.92 -4.56
CA GLY A 24 -23.16 13.45 -3.28
C GLY A 24 -23.77 14.18 -2.11
N PHE A 25 -23.36 13.86 -0.90
CA PHE A 25 -23.74 14.65 0.26
C PHE A 25 -22.76 15.80 0.48
N THR A 26 -23.31 16.97 0.77
CA THR A 26 -22.54 18.12 1.23
C THR A 26 -22.17 17.99 2.72
N ASN A 27 -21.20 18.76 3.18
CA ASN A 27 -20.87 18.87 4.60
C ASN A 27 -22.08 19.17 5.48
N GLN A 28 -23.00 20.01 5.00
CA GLN A 28 -24.22 20.38 5.75
C GLN A 28 -25.19 19.19 5.88
N GLU A 29 -25.35 18.41 4.82
CA GLU A 29 -26.23 17.25 4.82
C GLU A 29 -25.68 16.13 5.69
N VAL A 30 -24.36 15.86 5.65
CA VAL A 30 -23.72 14.86 6.53
C VAL A 30 -23.80 15.32 7.99
N THR A 31 -23.56 16.60 8.28
CA THR A 31 -23.71 17.14 9.64
C THR A 31 -25.13 16.95 10.16
N LYS A 32 -26.13 17.27 9.32
CA LYS A 32 -27.55 17.09 9.67
C LYS A 32 -27.90 15.63 9.85
N LEU A 33 -27.49 14.76 8.95
CA LEU A 33 -27.73 13.32 9.03
C LEU A 33 -27.20 12.75 10.35
N LEU A 34 -25.95 13.04 10.71
CA LEU A 34 -25.36 12.61 11.96
C LEU A 34 -26.09 13.17 13.20
N ALA A 35 -26.55 14.44 13.12
CA ALA A 35 -27.32 15.06 14.19
C ALA A 35 -28.68 14.39 14.39
N ASP A 36 -29.38 14.04 13.32
CA ASP A 36 -30.70 13.39 13.36
C ASP A 36 -30.64 12.01 14.08
N TYR A 37 -29.47 11.37 14.10
CA TYR A 37 -29.22 10.09 14.79
C TYR A 37 -28.40 10.20 16.08
N ASN A 38 -28.10 11.42 16.57
CA ASN A 38 -27.24 11.70 17.75
C ASN A 38 -25.81 11.16 17.63
N LEU A 39 -25.23 11.22 16.43
CA LEU A 39 -23.90 10.71 16.06
C LEU A 39 -22.89 11.83 15.70
N GLN A 40 -23.09 13.06 16.19
CA GLN A 40 -22.30 14.23 15.82
C GLN A 40 -20.80 14.08 16.09
N ASP A 41 -20.44 13.31 17.12
CA ASP A 41 -19.05 13.07 17.50
C ASP A 41 -18.25 12.30 16.43
N HIS A 42 -18.94 11.62 15.50
CA HIS A 42 -18.34 10.85 14.40
C HIS A 42 -18.15 11.66 13.11
N PHE A 43 -18.45 12.97 13.11
CA PHE A 43 -18.33 13.80 11.92
C PHE A 43 -16.91 13.84 11.36
N GLN A 44 -15.90 13.96 12.22
CA GLN A 44 -14.50 14.02 11.78
C GLN A 44 -14.05 12.70 11.14
N GLU A 45 -14.45 11.57 11.71
CA GLU A 45 -14.18 10.25 11.14
C GLU A 45 -14.85 10.07 9.77
N ALA A 46 -16.13 10.43 9.66
CA ALA A 46 -16.86 10.39 8.40
C ALA A 46 -16.20 11.27 7.33
N ARG A 47 -15.71 12.44 7.72
CA ARG A 47 -15.01 13.36 6.83
C ARG A 47 -13.70 12.76 6.30
N GLU A 48 -12.87 12.21 7.18
CA GLU A 48 -11.57 11.64 6.79
C GLU A 48 -11.70 10.42 5.89
N TRP A 49 -12.78 9.66 6.05
CA TRP A 49 -12.96 8.40 5.35
C TRP A 49 -13.76 8.53 4.05
N TYR A 50 -14.75 9.44 3.97
CA TYR A 50 -15.77 9.41 2.91
C TYR A 50 -15.96 10.74 2.17
N ASP A 51 -15.27 11.81 2.59
CA ASP A 51 -15.26 13.13 1.91
C ASP A 51 -14.20 13.16 0.80
N GLY A 52 -14.03 14.35 0.20
CA GLY A 52 -12.89 14.68 -0.66
C GLY A 52 -13.14 14.49 -2.14
N TYR A 53 -14.33 14.08 -2.56
CA TYR A 53 -14.70 14.06 -3.98
C TYR A 53 -15.05 15.47 -4.45
N ARG A 54 -14.22 16.06 -5.30
CA ARG A 54 -14.45 17.41 -5.79
C ARG A 54 -15.18 17.40 -7.13
N PHE A 55 -16.43 17.86 -7.10
CA PHE A 55 -17.25 18.15 -8.27
C PHE A 55 -17.31 19.66 -8.46
N GLY A 56 -16.93 20.15 -9.66
CA GLY A 56 -16.85 21.59 -9.90
C GLY A 56 -16.06 22.34 -8.82
N ASN A 57 -16.77 23.11 -8.01
CA ASN A 57 -16.19 23.87 -6.90
C ASN A 57 -16.50 23.30 -5.51
N VAL A 58 -17.26 22.21 -5.41
CA VAL A 58 -17.78 21.66 -4.15
C VAL A 58 -17.11 20.34 -3.81
N GLU A 59 -16.80 20.12 -2.55
CA GLU A 59 -16.43 18.83 -2.00
C GLU A 59 -17.67 18.11 -1.52
N ILE A 60 -17.82 16.86 -1.92
CA ILE A 60 -18.96 16.00 -1.58
C ILE A 60 -18.50 14.66 -1.05
N TYR A 61 -19.34 14.05 -0.24
CA TYR A 61 -19.20 12.70 0.28
C TYR A 61 -19.88 11.69 -0.63
N CYS A 62 -19.36 10.48 -0.69
CA CYS A 62 -20.07 9.36 -1.29
C CYS A 62 -21.28 8.97 -0.41
N PRO A 63 -22.54 9.10 -0.88
CA PRO A 63 -23.71 8.82 -0.06
C PRO A 63 -23.78 7.39 0.44
N TRP A 64 -23.37 6.42 -0.39
CA TRP A 64 -23.35 5.00 -0.03
C TRP A 64 -22.52 4.73 1.23
N ASP A 65 -21.34 5.31 1.30
CA ASP A 65 -20.38 5.07 2.37
C ASP A 65 -20.84 5.72 3.66
N VAL A 66 -21.28 6.97 3.59
CA VAL A 66 -21.83 7.69 4.75
C VAL A 66 -23.05 6.98 5.33
N ILE A 67 -23.98 6.54 4.48
CA ILE A 67 -25.19 5.85 4.94
C ILE A 67 -24.84 4.52 5.62
N ASN A 68 -23.93 3.73 5.04
CA ASN A 68 -23.50 2.47 5.64
C ASN A 68 -22.76 2.68 6.97
N TYR A 69 -21.92 3.71 7.06
CA TYR A 69 -21.25 4.06 8.31
C TYR A 69 -22.26 4.45 9.40
N VAL A 70 -23.26 5.25 9.06
CA VAL A 70 -24.35 5.61 9.99
C VAL A 70 -25.11 4.37 10.45
N PHE A 71 -25.40 3.42 9.57
CA PHE A 71 -26.03 2.14 9.98
C PHE A 71 -25.15 1.35 10.94
N ASP A 72 -23.85 1.22 10.64
CA ASP A 72 -22.92 0.54 11.54
C ASP A 72 -22.87 1.21 12.93
N LEU A 73 -22.90 2.55 12.98
CA LEU A 73 -22.91 3.31 14.25
C LEU A 73 -24.23 3.17 15.03
N ILE A 74 -25.37 3.05 14.34
CA ILE A 74 -26.66 2.78 14.98
C ILE A 74 -26.64 1.42 15.66
N ASP A 75 -26.09 0.40 14.96
CA ASP A 75 -25.98 -0.95 15.51
C ASP A 75 -24.90 -1.06 16.60
N ASN A 76 -23.80 -0.34 16.45
CA ASN A 76 -22.69 -0.30 17.40
C ASN A 76 -22.09 1.11 17.47
N PRO A 77 -22.37 1.91 18.50
CA PRO A 77 -21.83 3.27 18.66
C PRO A 77 -20.30 3.37 18.75
N LYS A 78 -19.59 2.27 18.79
CA LYS A 78 -18.12 2.18 18.76
C LYS A 78 -17.60 1.62 17.44
N ALA A 79 -18.45 1.50 16.42
CA ALA A 79 -18.02 1.05 15.11
C ALA A 79 -16.94 1.95 14.55
N GLN A 80 -15.88 1.35 14.02
CA GLN A 80 -14.83 2.09 13.31
C GLN A 80 -15.22 2.23 11.84
N PRO A 81 -14.90 3.34 11.20
CA PRO A 81 -15.08 3.47 9.76
C PRO A 81 -14.26 2.42 9.03
N LYS A 82 -14.77 1.97 7.89
CA LYS A 82 -14.17 0.94 7.05
C LYS A 82 -14.47 1.20 5.58
N SER A 83 -13.77 0.54 4.68
CA SER A 83 -14.10 0.63 3.26
C SER A 83 -15.36 -0.19 2.94
N TYR A 84 -16.39 0.47 2.44
CA TYR A 84 -17.61 -0.12 1.90
C TYR A 84 -17.50 -0.35 0.39
N TRP A 85 -16.61 0.37 -0.27
CA TRP A 85 -16.40 0.31 -1.71
C TRP A 85 -15.64 -0.95 -2.15
N ILE A 86 -14.76 -1.47 -1.31
CA ILE A 86 -13.97 -2.68 -1.60
C ILE A 86 -14.87 -3.86 -1.99
N ASN A 87 -16.07 -3.94 -1.41
CA ASN A 87 -16.99 -5.06 -1.65
C ASN A 87 -18.10 -4.76 -2.67
N SER A 88 -18.25 -3.52 -3.14
CA SER A 88 -19.36 -3.10 -4.01
C SER A 88 -18.98 -2.97 -5.48
N SER A 89 -17.74 -2.67 -5.80
CA SER A 89 -17.22 -2.61 -7.17
C SER A 89 -16.00 -3.50 -7.29
N GLY A 90 -15.89 -4.24 -8.39
CA GLY A 90 -14.64 -4.94 -8.69
C GLY A 90 -13.53 -3.89 -8.83
N ASN A 91 -12.56 -3.89 -7.93
CA ASN A 91 -11.40 -2.98 -7.95
C ASN A 91 -10.44 -3.27 -9.13
N ASP A 92 -10.97 -3.89 -10.18
CA ASP A 92 -10.26 -4.25 -11.40
C ASP A 92 -9.57 -3.07 -12.07
N LEU A 93 -10.13 -1.86 -11.93
CA LEU A 93 -9.56 -0.69 -12.57
C LEU A 93 -8.22 -0.29 -11.89
N VAL A 94 -8.19 -0.24 -10.56
CA VAL A 94 -6.95 0.04 -9.81
C VAL A 94 -5.93 -1.09 -10.02
N LYS A 95 -6.39 -2.34 -10.03
CA LYS A 95 -5.55 -3.50 -10.35
C LYS A 95 -4.92 -3.38 -11.73
N ARG A 96 -5.71 -3.09 -12.78
CA ARG A 96 -5.21 -2.88 -14.16
C ARG A 96 -4.22 -1.73 -14.23
N PHE A 97 -4.46 -0.67 -13.49
CA PHE A 97 -3.57 0.48 -13.40
C PHE A 97 -2.22 0.09 -12.84
N ILE A 98 -2.19 -0.63 -11.72
CA ILE A 98 -0.97 -1.11 -11.08
C ILE A 98 -0.24 -2.13 -11.97
N ASP A 99 -0.96 -3.06 -12.58
CA ASP A 99 -0.39 -4.10 -13.47
C ASP A 99 0.26 -3.51 -14.73
N LYS A 100 -0.31 -2.41 -15.28
CA LYS A 100 0.22 -1.72 -16.48
C LYS A 100 1.21 -0.61 -16.17
N ALA A 101 1.43 -0.27 -14.90
CA ALA A 101 2.29 0.83 -14.52
C ALA A 101 3.75 0.61 -14.94
N ASP A 102 4.28 1.51 -15.75
CA ASP A 102 5.71 1.63 -16.02
C ASP A 102 6.45 2.30 -14.83
N ALA A 103 7.76 2.50 -14.94
CA ALA A 103 8.55 3.09 -13.86
C ALA A 103 8.05 4.49 -13.47
N THR A 104 7.69 5.34 -14.44
CA THR A 104 7.17 6.70 -14.19
C THR A 104 5.83 6.65 -13.49
N THR A 105 4.90 5.83 -13.98
CA THR A 105 3.57 5.65 -13.39
C THR A 105 3.65 5.09 -11.97
N ARG A 106 4.59 4.19 -11.70
CA ARG A 106 4.83 3.66 -10.35
C ARG A 106 5.30 4.77 -9.39
N ASP A 107 6.24 5.61 -9.82
CA ASP A 107 6.69 6.76 -9.01
C ASP A 107 5.54 7.75 -8.75
N GLU A 108 4.60 7.91 -9.69
CA GLU A 108 3.40 8.74 -9.52
C GLU A 108 2.37 8.10 -8.57
N ILE A 109 2.15 6.79 -8.66
CA ILE A 109 1.33 6.05 -7.68
C ILE A 109 1.92 6.21 -6.27
N GLU A 110 3.24 6.12 -6.14
CA GLU A 110 3.95 6.36 -4.88
C GLU A 110 3.68 7.76 -4.33
N GLN A 111 3.70 8.78 -5.20
CA GLN A 111 3.35 10.14 -4.80
C GLN A 111 1.91 10.25 -4.30
N LEU A 112 0.95 9.61 -4.98
CA LEU A 112 -0.45 9.58 -4.55
C LEU A 112 -0.64 8.91 -3.19
N ILE A 113 -0.01 7.77 -2.96
CA ILE A 113 -0.03 7.06 -1.68
C ILE A 113 0.61 7.90 -0.57
N ALA A 114 1.62 8.71 -0.90
CA ALA A 114 2.24 9.68 0.01
C ALA A 114 1.41 10.97 0.18
N GLU A 115 0.14 10.96 -0.20
CA GLU A 115 -0.77 12.12 -0.13
C GLU A 115 -0.24 13.36 -0.90
N LYS A 116 0.55 13.13 -1.94
CA LYS A 116 1.00 14.18 -2.85
C LYS A 116 0.14 14.20 -4.10
N MET A 117 0.06 15.37 -4.73
CA MET A 117 -0.60 15.52 -6.02
C MET A 117 0.30 15.09 -7.17
N VAL A 118 -0.33 14.59 -8.24
CA VAL A 118 0.28 14.36 -9.55
C VAL A 118 -0.46 15.14 -10.62
N GLU A 119 0.27 15.65 -11.61
CA GLU A 119 -0.33 16.40 -12.73
C GLU A 119 -0.54 15.48 -13.92
N LYS A 120 -1.80 15.37 -14.39
CA LYS A 120 -2.17 14.54 -15.52
C LYS A 120 -3.11 15.25 -16.48
N ARG A 121 -2.87 15.05 -17.78
CA ARG A 121 -3.86 15.42 -18.79
C ARG A 121 -4.99 14.41 -18.80
N ILE A 122 -6.21 14.88 -18.60
CA ILE A 122 -7.41 14.06 -18.45
C ILE A 122 -8.30 14.22 -19.67
N ARG A 123 -8.79 13.09 -20.16
CA ARG A 123 -9.81 13.01 -21.20
C ARG A 123 -11.15 12.63 -20.57
N LEU A 124 -12.12 13.54 -20.66
CA LEU A 124 -13.47 13.33 -20.10
C LEU A 124 -14.43 12.65 -21.09
N ASP A 125 -13.99 12.45 -22.33
CA ASP A 125 -14.78 11.93 -23.44
C ASP A 125 -14.50 10.44 -23.78
N LEU A 126 -13.73 9.75 -22.93
CA LEU A 126 -13.33 8.36 -23.17
C LEU A 126 -14.51 7.38 -23.18
N THR A 127 -14.42 6.40 -24.06
CA THR A 127 -15.33 5.24 -24.10
C THR A 127 -14.69 4.04 -23.40
N TYR A 128 -15.51 3.05 -23.00
CA TYR A 128 -15.00 1.84 -22.33
C TYR A 128 -13.99 1.06 -23.18
N ASP A 129 -14.15 1.05 -24.50
CA ASP A 129 -13.25 0.32 -25.42
C ASP A 129 -11.86 0.97 -25.52
N GLU A 130 -11.73 2.24 -25.11
CA GLU A 130 -10.48 2.99 -25.18
C GLU A 130 -9.65 2.89 -23.89
N ILE A 131 -10.21 2.40 -22.79
CA ILE A 131 -9.56 2.37 -21.47
C ILE A 131 -8.18 1.71 -21.54
N ASP A 132 -8.10 0.57 -22.22
CA ASP A 132 -6.90 -0.26 -22.25
C ASP A 132 -5.87 0.15 -23.31
N ASN A 133 -6.15 1.18 -24.11
CA ASN A 133 -5.28 1.61 -25.20
C ASN A 133 -4.01 2.35 -24.72
N SER A 134 -4.08 3.01 -23.56
CA SER A 134 -2.93 3.68 -22.94
C SER A 134 -3.09 3.80 -21.44
N ILE A 135 -1.96 4.01 -20.75
CA ILE A 135 -1.95 4.30 -19.31
C ILE A 135 -2.65 5.65 -19.02
N ASP A 136 -2.53 6.63 -19.91
CA ASP A 136 -3.18 7.94 -19.77
C ASP A 136 -4.70 7.84 -19.79
N ASN A 137 -5.25 6.88 -20.54
CA ASN A 137 -6.68 6.63 -20.52
C ASN A 137 -7.13 6.06 -19.17
N ILE A 138 -6.30 5.21 -18.55
CA ILE A 138 -6.61 4.66 -17.23
C ILE A 138 -6.61 5.79 -16.18
N TRP A 139 -5.67 6.74 -16.22
CA TRP A 139 -5.68 7.94 -15.38
C TRP A 139 -7.01 8.70 -15.50
N SER A 140 -7.47 8.89 -16.73
CA SER A 140 -8.72 9.58 -17.01
C SER A 140 -9.93 8.86 -16.43
N VAL A 141 -9.94 7.52 -16.51
CA VAL A 141 -11.04 6.71 -15.97
C VAL A 141 -10.97 6.66 -14.44
N LEU A 142 -9.81 6.55 -13.83
CA LEU A 142 -9.67 6.64 -12.37
C LEU A 142 -10.22 7.96 -11.83
N PHE A 143 -10.00 9.07 -12.54
CA PHE A 143 -10.56 10.38 -12.19
C PHE A 143 -12.09 10.40 -12.37
N THR A 144 -12.61 9.97 -13.49
CA THR A 144 -14.07 10.03 -13.77
C THR A 144 -14.90 9.02 -12.98
N THR A 145 -14.27 8.00 -12.40
CA THR A 145 -14.92 6.99 -11.55
C THR A 145 -14.72 7.20 -10.07
N GLY A 146 -14.01 8.26 -9.66
CA GLY A 146 -13.84 8.64 -8.26
C GLY A 146 -12.70 7.96 -7.51
N TYR A 147 -11.85 7.16 -8.17
CA TYR A 147 -10.62 6.68 -7.53
C TYR A 147 -9.58 7.79 -7.34
N LEU A 148 -9.66 8.83 -8.16
CA LEU A 148 -8.89 10.06 -8.02
C LEU A 148 -9.83 11.25 -8.04
N THR A 149 -9.43 12.34 -7.38
CA THR A 149 -10.12 13.62 -7.42
C THR A 149 -9.15 14.73 -7.76
N GLN A 150 -9.67 15.90 -8.14
CA GLN A 150 -8.86 17.08 -8.44
C GLN A 150 -8.74 18.00 -7.22
N VAL A 151 -7.57 18.59 -7.06
CA VAL A 151 -7.37 19.74 -6.16
C VAL A 151 -7.14 21.04 -6.92
N GLY A 152 -6.95 20.96 -8.23
CA GLY A 152 -6.80 22.09 -9.14
C GLY A 152 -6.70 21.68 -10.59
N CYS A 153 -6.85 22.66 -11.48
CA CYS A 153 -6.60 22.52 -12.91
C CYS A 153 -5.63 23.65 -13.33
N VAL A 154 -4.50 23.25 -13.92
CA VAL A 154 -3.46 24.20 -14.36
C VAL A 154 -3.62 24.62 -15.83
N GLY A 155 -4.75 24.28 -16.45
CA GLY A 155 -5.13 24.64 -17.81
C GLY A 155 -5.02 23.49 -18.79
N ASP A 156 -5.70 23.62 -19.94
CA ASP A 156 -5.67 22.66 -21.05
C ASP A 156 -5.90 21.20 -20.64
N HIS A 157 -6.91 20.98 -19.77
CA HIS A 157 -7.26 19.66 -19.20
C HIS A 157 -6.13 18.96 -18.42
N ILE A 158 -5.19 19.73 -17.85
CA ILE A 158 -4.18 19.22 -16.93
C ILE A 158 -4.67 19.43 -15.50
N TYR A 159 -5.01 18.34 -14.83
CA TYR A 159 -5.55 18.34 -13.48
C TYR A 159 -4.47 17.91 -12.47
N GLN A 160 -4.50 18.54 -11.30
CA GLN A 160 -3.74 18.13 -10.13
C GLN A 160 -4.57 17.10 -9.36
N LEU A 161 -4.19 15.83 -9.46
CA LEU A 161 -4.93 14.70 -8.94
C LEU A 161 -4.37 14.22 -7.61
N VAL A 162 -5.28 13.80 -6.73
CA VAL A 162 -4.98 13.17 -5.44
C VAL A 162 -5.94 11.98 -5.21
N ILE A 163 -5.63 11.12 -4.27
CA ILE A 163 -6.58 10.15 -3.72
C ILE A 163 -7.55 10.93 -2.81
N PRO A 164 -8.88 10.77 -2.96
CA PRO A 164 -9.85 11.62 -2.29
C PRO A 164 -9.87 11.46 -0.77
N ASN A 165 -9.75 10.24 -0.25
CA ASN A 165 -9.98 9.94 1.15
C ASN A 165 -9.30 8.64 1.60
N LYS A 166 -9.44 8.30 2.89
CA LYS A 166 -8.86 7.11 3.49
C LYS A 166 -9.42 5.81 2.91
N GLU A 167 -10.71 5.76 2.57
CA GLU A 167 -11.32 4.59 1.99
C GLU A 167 -10.67 4.19 0.66
N VAL A 168 -10.57 5.15 -0.27
CA VAL A 168 -9.94 4.92 -1.57
C VAL A 168 -8.45 4.66 -1.43
N HIS A 169 -7.78 5.30 -0.46
CA HIS A 169 -6.38 5.03 -0.15
C HIS A 169 -6.17 3.55 0.25
N GLU A 170 -7.06 2.98 1.07
CA GLU A 170 -7.01 1.57 1.43
C GLU A 170 -7.20 0.64 0.22
N VAL A 171 -8.05 1.02 -0.74
CA VAL A 171 -8.20 0.26 -2.00
C VAL A 171 -6.88 0.19 -2.76
N PHE A 172 -6.16 1.31 -2.90
CA PHE A 172 -4.84 1.31 -3.56
C PHE A 172 -3.84 0.43 -2.80
N ILE A 173 -3.76 0.56 -1.47
CA ILE A 173 -2.84 -0.26 -0.65
C ILE A 173 -3.14 -1.75 -0.79
N LEU A 174 -4.43 -2.14 -0.78
CA LEU A 174 -4.82 -3.54 -0.95
C LEU A 174 -4.40 -4.08 -2.32
N GLN A 175 -4.68 -3.35 -3.40
CA GLN A 175 -4.34 -3.77 -4.75
C GLN A 175 -2.83 -3.84 -4.99
N ILE A 176 -2.05 -2.94 -4.36
CA ILE A 176 -0.59 -2.98 -4.37
C ILE A 176 -0.07 -4.23 -3.64
N ARG A 177 -0.66 -4.60 -2.49
CA ARG A 177 -0.30 -5.84 -1.78
C ARG A 177 -0.58 -7.08 -2.62
N GLU A 178 -1.76 -7.17 -3.22
CA GLU A 178 -2.11 -8.28 -4.11
C GLU A 178 -1.20 -8.38 -5.33
N TRP A 179 -0.84 -7.23 -5.92
CA TRP A 179 0.15 -7.18 -7.00
C TRP A 179 1.51 -7.70 -6.53
N PHE A 180 1.95 -7.26 -5.36
CA PHE A 180 3.22 -7.68 -4.78
C PHE A 180 3.26 -9.19 -4.50
N ASP A 181 2.20 -9.76 -3.93
CA ASP A 181 2.09 -11.21 -3.70
C ASP A 181 2.23 -12.00 -5.02
N ARG A 182 1.55 -11.55 -6.09
CA ARG A 182 1.71 -12.14 -7.43
C ARG A 182 3.13 -12.03 -7.97
N VAL A 183 3.81 -10.93 -7.74
CA VAL A 183 5.20 -10.74 -8.16
C VAL A 183 6.13 -11.70 -7.42
N ILE A 184 5.96 -11.87 -6.10
CA ILE A 184 6.71 -12.87 -5.32
C ILE A 184 6.48 -14.27 -5.89
N GLU A 185 5.23 -14.65 -6.12
CA GLU A 185 4.86 -15.96 -6.67
C GLU A 185 5.47 -16.21 -8.06
N SER A 186 5.51 -15.18 -8.91
CA SER A 186 6.08 -15.27 -10.25
C SER A 186 7.62 -15.25 -10.29
N SER A 187 8.25 -14.73 -9.22
CA SER A 187 9.71 -14.55 -9.12
C SER A 187 10.43 -15.70 -8.42
N GLN A 188 9.96 -16.95 -8.60
CA GLN A 188 10.50 -18.14 -7.90
C GLN A 188 12.03 -18.27 -8.01
N ALA A 189 12.62 -18.00 -9.16
CA ALA A 189 14.07 -18.11 -9.35
C ALA A 189 14.87 -17.15 -8.45
N SER A 190 14.40 -15.91 -8.28
CA SER A 190 15.04 -14.91 -7.40
C SER A 190 14.81 -15.25 -5.94
N THR A 191 13.58 -15.64 -5.55
CA THR A 191 13.26 -16.03 -4.17
C THR A 191 14.01 -17.28 -3.74
N GLU A 192 14.19 -18.26 -4.62
CA GLU A 192 15.03 -19.45 -4.34
C GLU A 192 16.51 -19.10 -4.13
N LYS A 193 17.08 -18.16 -4.88
CA LYS A 193 18.46 -17.71 -4.66
C LYS A 193 18.61 -16.99 -3.34
N ILE A 194 17.66 -16.11 -2.98
CA ILE A 194 17.63 -15.44 -1.68
C ILE A 194 17.58 -16.47 -0.56
N ASN A 195 16.66 -17.43 -0.64
CA ASN A 195 16.48 -18.48 0.36
C ASN A 195 17.73 -19.36 0.50
N ARG A 196 18.37 -19.71 -0.61
CA ARG A 196 19.65 -20.43 -0.60
C ARG A 196 20.75 -19.62 0.06
N GLY A 197 20.84 -18.32 -0.22
CA GLY A 197 21.79 -17.41 0.42
C GLY A 197 21.64 -17.41 1.94
N PHE A 198 20.41 -17.42 2.46
CA PHE A 198 20.14 -17.53 3.90
C PHE A 198 20.62 -18.86 4.50
N LEU A 199 20.49 -19.98 3.80
CA LEU A 199 20.99 -21.28 4.28
C LEU A 199 22.52 -21.38 4.27
N GLU A 200 23.16 -20.75 3.31
CA GLU A 200 24.59 -20.87 3.04
C GLU A 200 25.43 -19.78 3.74
N GLY A 201 24.80 -18.84 4.46
CA GLY A 201 25.52 -17.75 5.11
C GLY A 201 26.07 -16.68 4.14
N LYS A 202 25.50 -16.58 2.93
CA LYS A 202 26.01 -15.71 1.85
C LYS A 202 25.33 -14.34 1.85
N ALA A 203 25.74 -13.46 2.77
CA ALA A 203 25.17 -12.12 2.92
C ALA A 203 25.21 -11.27 1.64
N ASP A 204 26.30 -11.33 0.88
CA ASP A 204 26.47 -10.54 -0.35
C ASP A 204 25.51 -11.01 -1.46
N ASP A 205 25.29 -12.31 -1.59
CA ASP A 205 24.33 -12.87 -2.56
C ASP A 205 22.90 -12.47 -2.20
N ILE A 206 22.53 -12.57 -0.91
CA ILE A 206 21.23 -12.13 -0.39
C ILE A 206 21.04 -10.63 -0.69
N GLN A 207 22.02 -9.79 -0.34
CA GLN A 207 21.97 -8.35 -0.54
C GLN A 207 21.76 -8.00 -2.02
N LYS A 208 22.50 -8.64 -2.92
CA LYS A 208 22.41 -8.44 -4.36
C LYS A 208 21.02 -8.81 -4.89
N GLU A 209 20.56 -10.02 -4.61
CA GLU A 209 19.25 -10.50 -5.10
C GLU A 209 18.09 -9.73 -4.50
N LEU A 210 18.12 -9.39 -3.19
CA LEU A 210 17.13 -8.52 -2.56
C LEU A 210 17.13 -7.13 -3.18
N THR A 211 18.29 -6.50 -3.39
CA THR A 211 18.37 -5.18 -4.01
C THR A 211 17.80 -5.18 -5.44
N MET A 212 18.07 -6.22 -6.23
CA MET A 212 17.47 -6.38 -7.55
C MET A 212 15.96 -6.55 -7.47
N PHE A 213 15.49 -7.43 -6.61
CA PHE A 213 14.06 -7.67 -6.37
C PHE A 213 13.34 -6.39 -5.93
N LEU A 214 13.91 -5.65 -4.96
CA LEU A 214 13.38 -4.36 -4.51
C LEU A 214 13.37 -3.32 -5.64
N GLY A 215 14.41 -3.29 -6.48
CA GLY A 215 14.52 -2.39 -7.64
C GLY A 215 13.39 -2.59 -8.66
N GLU A 216 13.00 -3.84 -8.88
CA GLU A 216 11.95 -4.22 -9.81
C GLU A 216 10.53 -4.06 -9.22
N THR A 217 10.39 -4.21 -7.90
CA THR A 217 9.08 -4.32 -7.23
C THR A 217 8.70 -3.08 -6.41
N ILE A 218 9.66 -2.36 -5.81
CA ILE A 218 9.40 -1.30 -4.84
C ILE A 218 9.61 0.10 -5.43
N SER A 219 8.86 0.50 -6.44
CA SER A 219 8.66 1.93 -6.70
C SER A 219 7.44 2.50 -6.00
N ILE A 220 6.50 1.66 -5.57
CA ILE A 220 5.16 2.08 -5.14
C ILE A 220 5.05 2.33 -3.62
N LEU A 221 5.99 1.89 -2.79
CA LEU A 221 5.76 1.77 -1.34
C LEU A 221 6.74 2.53 -0.43
N ASP A 222 7.63 3.36 -0.97
CA ASP A 222 8.57 4.17 -0.17
C ASP A 222 7.97 5.53 0.24
N THR A 223 6.78 5.49 0.82
CA THR A 223 6.02 6.68 1.20
C THR A 223 6.50 7.32 2.50
N LYS A 224 6.00 8.53 2.81
CA LYS A 224 6.28 9.34 4.01
C LYS A 224 5.87 8.72 5.36
N SER A 225 5.59 7.42 5.41
CA SER A 225 5.24 6.73 6.65
C SER A 225 6.35 6.84 7.70
N ARG A 226 6.00 6.71 8.96
CA ARG A 226 6.96 6.69 10.09
C ARG A 226 7.96 5.55 9.91
N ASN A 227 9.17 5.68 10.45
CA ASN A 227 10.21 4.65 10.31
C ASN A 227 9.72 3.25 10.73
N GLU A 228 8.89 3.18 11.76
CA GLU A 228 8.29 1.93 12.25
C GLU A 228 7.35 1.28 11.21
N GLU A 229 6.56 2.06 10.50
CA GLU A 229 5.69 1.57 9.42
C GLU A 229 6.50 1.06 8.23
N LYS A 230 7.65 1.69 7.95
CA LYS A 230 8.59 1.24 6.92
C LYS A 230 9.28 -0.08 7.30
N GLU A 231 9.68 -0.24 8.55
CA GLU A 231 10.20 -1.54 9.02
C GLU A 231 9.14 -2.64 8.89
N ILE A 232 7.88 -2.36 9.26
CA ILE A 232 6.74 -3.28 9.08
C ILE A 232 6.60 -3.69 7.63
N PHE A 233 6.72 -2.74 6.72
CA PHE A 233 6.61 -2.99 5.29
C PHE A 233 7.70 -3.93 4.77
N TYR A 234 8.99 -3.62 5.00
CA TYR A 234 10.09 -4.49 4.57
C TYR A 234 10.08 -5.85 5.28
N HIS A 235 9.62 -5.89 6.52
CA HIS A 235 9.36 -7.13 7.24
C HIS A 235 8.32 -8.00 6.51
N GLY A 236 7.20 -7.40 6.06
CA GLY A 236 6.17 -8.10 5.29
C GLY A 236 6.70 -8.67 3.98
N ILE A 237 7.50 -7.90 3.24
CA ILE A 237 8.16 -8.34 2.01
C ILE A 237 9.04 -9.56 2.26
N LEU A 238 9.96 -9.44 3.20
CA LEU A 238 10.90 -10.53 3.50
C LEU A 238 10.16 -11.78 3.99
N LEU A 239 9.14 -11.59 4.83
CA LEU A 239 8.29 -12.67 5.31
C LEU A 239 7.58 -13.41 4.16
N GLY A 240 7.06 -12.67 3.16
CA GLY A 240 6.46 -13.24 1.94
C GLY A 240 7.45 -14.10 1.16
N ILE A 241 8.67 -13.58 0.92
CA ILE A 241 9.75 -14.30 0.24
C ILE A 241 10.10 -15.61 0.99
N LEU A 242 10.26 -15.52 2.31
CA LEU A 242 10.70 -16.65 3.14
C LEU A 242 9.62 -17.71 3.33
N LYS A 243 8.35 -17.32 3.46
CA LYS A 243 7.22 -18.26 3.63
C LYS A 243 6.94 -19.09 2.38
N ASN A 244 7.30 -18.60 1.20
CA ASN A 244 7.15 -19.35 -0.06
C ASN A 244 8.15 -20.51 -0.21
N HIS A 245 9.13 -20.64 0.67
CA HIS A 245 10.08 -21.74 0.62
C HIS A 245 9.50 -23.01 1.25
N ALA A 246 9.30 -24.04 0.44
CA ALA A 246 8.78 -25.33 0.90
C ALA A 246 9.69 -25.99 1.96
N GLY A 247 9.14 -26.17 3.16
CA GLY A 247 9.82 -26.89 4.24
C GLY A 247 10.59 -26.00 5.23
N TRP A 248 10.30 -24.71 5.23
CA TRP A 248 10.69 -23.81 6.31
C TRP A 248 9.51 -23.53 7.23
N ALA A 249 9.74 -23.61 8.54
CA ALA A 249 8.83 -23.06 9.51
C ALA A 249 9.30 -21.65 9.84
N VAL A 250 8.59 -20.66 9.28
CA VAL A 250 8.89 -19.23 9.46
C VAL A 250 7.94 -18.64 10.49
N LYS A 251 8.50 -18.08 11.56
CA LYS A 251 7.76 -17.34 12.61
C LYS A 251 8.12 -15.87 12.54
N SER A 252 7.10 -15.01 12.68
CA SER A 252 7.25 -13.59 12.87
C SER A 252 6.80 -13.24 14.28
N ASN A 253 7.61 -12.52 15.04
CA ASN A 253 7.38 -12.25 16.47
C ASN A 253 7.10 -10.79 16.79
N LYS A 254 6.64 -10.01 15.83
CA LYS A 254 6.46 -8.56 15.98
C LYS A 254 5.38 -8.12 16.99
N GLU A 255 4.58 -9.02 17.50
CA GLU A 255 3.44 -8.67 18.38
C GLU A 255 3.73 -8.69 19.89
N SER A 256 4.88 -9.18 20.34
CA SER A 256 5.21 -9.25 21.77
C SER A 256 6.28 -8.22 22.15
N GLY A 257 5.92 -7.27 23.01
CA GLY A 257 6.79 -6.20 23.50
C GLY A 257 8.03 -6.62 24.30
N ASP A 258 8.39 -7.91 24.37
CA ASP A 258 9.44 -8.47 25.21
C ASP A 258 10.71 -8.92 24.46
N GLY A 259 10.86 -8.57 23.19
CA GLY A 259 12.17 -8.67 22.58
C GLY A 259 12.52 -9.96 21.86
N PHE A 260 11.65 -10.42 20.97
CA PHE A 260 11.99 -11.49 20.03
C PHE A 260 12.54 -10.92 18.71
N ALA A 261 13.33 -11.72 17.98
CA ALA A 261 13.78 -11.40 16.63
C ALA A 261 12.59 -11.15 15.70
N ASP A 262 12.77 -10.25 14.73
CA ASP A 262 11.71 -9.94 13.76
C ASP A 262 11.25 -11.18 12.99
N ILE A 263 12.20 -12.04 12.57
CA ILE A 263 11.90 -13.30 11.87
C ILE A 263 12.79 -14.42 12.41
N LEU A 264 12.16 -15.56 12.70
CA LEU A 264 12.83 -16.80 13.09
C LEU A 264 12.46 -17.90 12.09
N ILE A 265 13.47 -18.60 11.59
CA ILE A 265 13.28 -19.67 10.60
C ILE A 265 13.85 -20.98 11.13
N LYS A 266 13.06 -22.03 11.02
CA LYS A 266 13.46 -23.42 11.27
C LYS A 266 13.50 -24.17 9.94
N PRO A 267 14.68 -24.30 9.30
CA PRO A 267 14.83 -25.11 8.09
C PRO A 267 14.55 -26.60 8.34
N LYS A 268 14.42 -27.38 7.24
CA LYS A 268 14.27 -28.85 7.33
C LYS A 268 15.45 -29.56 8.02
N ASN A 269 16.67 -29.00 7.87
CA ASN A 269 17.83 -29.49 8.64
C ASN A 269 17.57 -29.21 10.12
N PRO A 270 17.50 -30.25 10.99
CA PRO A 270 17.20 -30.08 12.40
C PRO A 270 18.31 -29.34 13.17
N ASP A 271 19.53 -29.32 12.67
CA ASP A 271 20.65 -28.62 13.30
C ASP A 271 20.73 -27.15 12.94
N ALA A 272 20.12 -26.74 11.82
CA ALA A 272 20.17 -25.38 11.32
C ALA A 272 19.05 -24.49 11.88
N GLY A 273 19.37 -23.24 12.18
CA GLY A 273 18.44 -22.18 12.57
C GLY A 273 18.85 -20.85 11.96
N ILE A 274 17.88 -19.98 11.68
CA ILE A 274 18.14 -18.65 11.14
C ILE A 274 17.33 -17.64 11.96
N ILE A 275 17.99 -16.58 12.37
CA ILE A 275 17.37 -15.43 13.03
C ILE A 275 17.68 -14.17 12.23
N ILE A 276 16.68 -13.32 12.07
CA ILE A 276 16.80 -12.09 11.29
C ILE A 276 16.23 -10.92 12.09
N GLU A 277 16.99 -9.85 12.15
CA GLU A 277 16.57 -8.56 12.67
C GLU A 277 16.61 -7.52 11.56
N LEU A 278 15.54 -6.70 11.44
CA LEU A 278 15.38 -5.72 10.41
C LEU A 278 15.51 -4.31 10.97
N LYS A 279 16.09 -3.41 10.18
CA LYS A 279 16.11 -1.97 10.48
C LYS A 279 15.81 -1.18 9.21
N TYR A 280 15.19 -0.03 9.39
CA TYR A 280 15.05 0.96 8.34
C TYR A 280 16.10 2.08 8.50
N ALA A 281 16.79 2.41 7.41
CA ALA A 281 17.72 3.54 7.34
C ALA A 281 17.09 4.66 6.49
N ARG A 282 17.21 5.90 6.93
CA ARG A 282 16.64 7.06 6.21
C ARG A 282 17.45 7.43 4.97
N THR A 283 18.74 7.20 5.03
CA THR A 283 19.69 7.48 3.94
C THR A 283 20.52 6.24 3.63
N PHE A 284 21.13 6.22 2.44
CA PHE A 284 22.01 5.12 2.06
C PHE A 284 23.27 5.03 2.95
N ASP A 285 23.76 6.18 3.43
CA ASP A 285 24.95 6.25 4.27
C ASP A 285 24.70 5.66 5.66
N GLU A 286 23.45 5.59 6.11
CA GLU A 286 23.07 5.01 7.40
C GLU A 286 22.90 3.48 7.35
N LEU A 287 22.90 2.85 6.16
CA LEU A 287 22.63 1.41 6.00
C LEU A 287 23.58 0.54 6.82
N ASP A 288 24.89 0.79 6.76
CA ASP A 288 25.88 0.00 7.49
C ASP A 288 25.69 0.12 9.00
N GLN A 289 25.40 1.33 9.50
CA GLN A 289 25.15 1.56 10.92
C GLN A 289 23.82 0.92 11.36
N ALA A 290 22.77 0.98 10.54
CA ALA A 290 21.50 0.35 10.84
C ALA A 290 21.64 -1.19 10.89
N CYS A 291 22.39 -1.76 9.98
CA CYS A 291 22.70 -3.19 9.95
C CYS A 291 23.51 -3.63 11.19
N ALA A 292 24.50 -2.85 11.59
CA ALA A 292 25.26 -3.10 12.81
C ALA A 292 24.38 -3.07 14.07
N ARG A 293 23.41 -2.12 14.14
CA ARG A 293 22.41 -2.08 15.24
C ARG A 293 21.53 -3.33 15.25
N ALA A 294 21.13 -3.85 14.09
CA ALA A 294 20.35 -5.08 14.00
C ALA A 294 21.12 -6.27 14.60
N ILE A 295 22.37 -6.47 14.19
CA ILE A 295 23.23 -7.52 14.73
C ILE A 295 23.46 -7.35 16.23
N GLN A 296 23.72 -6.12 16.71
CA GLN A 296 23.91 -5.88 18.13
C GLN A 296 22.66 -6.22 18.94
N GLN A 297 21.47 -5.91 18.43
CA GLN A 297 20.20 -6.24 19.08
C GLN A 297 20.01 -7.76 19.19
N LEU A 298 20.35 -8.54 18.15
CA LEU A 298 20.31 -9.99 18.20
C LEU A 298 21.20 -10.58 19.30
N LYS A 299 22.40 -10.02 19.48
CA LYS A 299 23.35 -10.42 20.54
C LYS A 299 22.86 -10.08 21.94
N ASP A 300 22.39 -8.85 22.13
CA ASP A 300 22.01 -8.34 23.45
C ASP A 300 20.79 -9.08 24.02
N ARG A 301 19.90 -9.53 23.15
CA ARG A 301 18.61 -10.13 23.52
C ARG A 301 18.58 -11.65 23.42
N ARG A 302 19.67 -12.30 23.04
CA ARG A 302 19.83 -13.75 22.97
C ARG A 302 18.68 -14.47 22.25
N TYR A 303 18.29 -13.95 21.11
CA TYR A 303 17.17 -14.48 20.33
C TYR A 303 17.38 -15.92 19.80
N ASP A 304 18.60 -16.46 19.92
CA ASP A 304 18.97 -17.82 19.57
C ASP A 304 18.56 -18.86 20.63
N GLU A 305 18.15 -18.46 21.83
CA GLU A 305 17.81 -19.39 22.92
C GLU A 305 16.68 -20.34 22.53
N ASP A 306 15.62 -19.87 21.86
CA ASP A 306 14.51 -20.70 21.38
C ASP A 306 14.97 -21.77 20.38
N LEU A 307 15.88 -21.42 19.48
CA LEU A 307 16.43 -22.37 18.49
C LEU A 307 17.35 -23.38 19.18
N ARG A 308 18.14 -22.93 20.16
CA ARG A 308 19.00 -23.83 20.94
C ARG A 308 18.18 -24.77 21.84
N ALA A 309 17.10 -24.30 22.41
CA ALA A 309 16.17 -25.12 23.18
C ALA A 309 15.52 -26.21 22.31
N ASP A 310 15.28 -25.94 21.02
CA ASP A 310 14.82 -26.91 20.02
C ASP A 310 15.95 -27.87 19.55
N GLY A 311 17.17 -27.78 20.10
CA GLY A 311 18.33 -28.64 19.76
C GLY A 311 19.14 -28.16 18.56
N ARG A 312 18.87 -27.00 17.98
CA ARG A 312 19.59 -26.46 16.83
C ARG A 312 20.95 -25.90 17.26
N ARG A 313 21.99 -26.24 16.50
CA ARG A 313 23.38 -25.90 16.85
C ARG A 313 24.04 -24.95 15.89
N GLU A 314 23.63 -24.98 14.61
CA GLU A 314 24.13 -24.15 13.53
C GLU A 314 23.14 -22.98 13.31
N ILE A 315 23.32 -21.88 14.06
CA ILE A 315 22.42 -20.74 14.00
C ILE A 315 23.11 -19.59 13.29
N LEU A 316 22.52 -19.14 12.17
CA LEU A 316 22.95 -17.95 11.45
C LEU A 316 22.10 -16.74 11.87
N ALA A 317 22.78 -15.66 12.27
CA ALA A 317 22.16 -14.41 12.69
C ALA A 317 22.35 -13.35 11.60
N TYR A 318 21.23 -12.83 11.07
CA TYR A 318 21.25 -11.82 10.02
C TYR A 318 20.76 -10.48 10.52
N GLY A 319 21.55 -9.44 10.33
CA GLY A 319 21.11 -8.06 10.39
C GLY A 319 20.84 -7.53 8.99
N ILE A 320 19.65 -7.04 8.74
CA ILE A 320 19.27 -6.50 7.43
C ILE A 320 18.76 -5.08 7.61
N ALA A 321 19.36 -4.13 6.90
CA ALA A 321 18.91 -2.76 6.87
C ALA A 321 18.38 -2.41 5.47
N PHE A 322 17.23 -1.72 5.41
CA PHE A 322 16.61 -1.28 4.18
C PHE A 322 16.62 0.24 4.08
N CYS A 323 16.86 0.74 2.89
CA CYS A 323 16.68 2.15 2.51
C CYS A 323 16.17 2.20 1.08
N LYS A 324 14.92 2.58 0.87
CA LYS A 324 14.30 2.60 -0.45
C LYS A 324 14.48 1.25 -1.19
N LYS A 325 15.04 1.28 -2.38
CA LYS A 325 15.29 0.12 -3.26
C LYS A 325 16.59 -0.61 -2.96
N ARG A 326 17.24 -0.35 -1.84
CA ARG A 326 18.51 -0.97 -1.46
C ARG A 326 18.45 -1.58 -0.07
N CYS A 327 19.24 -2.60 0.12
CA CYS A 327 19.46 -3.17 1.45
C CYS A 327 20.96 -3.38 1.71
N ARG A 328 21.29 -3.53 2.98
CA ARG A 328 22.55 -4.05 3.48
C ARG A 328 22.27 -5.30 4.29
N VAL A 329 23.07 -6.34 4.08
CA VAL A 329 22.93 -7.61 4.78
C VAL A 329 24.26 -7.95 5.44
N VAL A 330 24.23 -8.34 6.70
CA VAL A 330 25.38 -8.86 7.47
C VAL A 330 24.96 -10.16 8.13
N VAL A 331 25.86 -11.14 8.22
CA VAL A 331 25.64 -12.44 8.87
C VAL A 331 26.73 -12.70 9.90
N GLU A 332 26.35 -13.33 11.02
CA GLU A 332 27.24 -13.85 12.08
C GLU A 332 26.88 -15.27 12.46
#